data_89bc3f5251d0d8b5af5a062587b007c8
#
_entry.id   89bc3f5251d0d8b5af5a062587b007c8
#
_cell.length_a   1.000
_cell.length_b   1.000
_cell.length_c   1.000
_cell.angle_alpha   90.00
_cell.angle_beta   90.00
_cell.angle_gamma   90.00
#
_symmetry.space_group_name_H-M   'P 1'
#
loop_
_entity.id
_entity.type
_entity.pdbx_description
1 polymer ?
#
loop_
_entity_poly.entity_id
_entity_poly.type
_entity_poly.pdbx_seq_one_letter_code
_entity_poly.pdbx_strand_id
1 'polypeptide(L)'
;MLHVARSSSYAWREGKAARQERRAADDALAHEITVLHIASRRTYGVPRIHAELRRLGHRVNRKRVARVMRERDIRGVTRRKHRSLTRPDKKAKPAPDLIGRDFHAVRPGIKLVGDITYLPTAEGWLYLACWLDLATREVVGYAMADHHRAELVVDALDMAYGRGGLEPGCVIHSDRGSEYTSAQFRDRIQELGLRQSCGRTGSCFDNAAAESFWALLKEEIGTRTWPDRVTARAEVFAFIETFYNRRRLRKHKIFGYLTPSETRQRHQHALAA
;
A
#
# COMPACT_ATOMS: atom_id res chain seq x y z
N MET A 1 7.13 -5.39 55.96
CA MET A 1 7.47 -6.82 55.67
C MET A 1 6.38 -7.42 54.80
N LEU A 2 6.75 -7.95 53.63
CA LEU A 2 5.78 -8.65 52.76
C LEU A 2 5.55 -10.04 53.38
N HIS A 3 4.32 -10.35 53.85
CA HIS A 3 3.91 -11.66 54.34
C HIS A 3 3.71 -12.62 53.15
N VAL A 4 4.80 -13.25 52.70
CA VAL A 4 4.75 -14.29 51.67
C VAL A 4 4.77 -15.66 52.33
N ALA A 5 3.79 -16.52 51.99
CA ALA A 5 3.75 -17.88 52.52
C ALA A 5 4.98 -18.68 52.07
N ARG A 6 5.54 -19.52 52.91
CA ARG A 6 6.70 -20.36 52.56
C ARG A 6 6.46 -21.23 51.33
N SER A 7 5.28 -21.82 51.21
CA SER A 7 4.86 -22.62 50.04
C SER A 7 4.94 -21.82 48.73
N SER A 8 4.52 -20.55 48.75
CA SER A 8 4.61 -19.65 47.56
C SER A 8 6.07 -19.37 47.22
N SER A 9 6.96 -19.23 48.18
CA SER A 9 8.40 -19.02 47.94
C SER A 9 9.04 -20.27 47.31
N TYR A 10 8.70 -21.46 47.78
CA TYR A 10 9.22 -22.73 47.21
C TYR A 10 8.68 -22.93 45.78
N ALA A 11 7.37 -22.80 45.55
CA ALA A 11 6.78 -22.89 44.23
C ALA A 11 7.37 -21.85 43.23
N TRP A 12 7.71 -20.63 43.76
CA TRP A 12 8.39 -19.61 42.93
C TRP A 12 9.82 -20.06 42.59
N ARG A 13 10.57 -20.66 43.49
CA ARG A 13 11.93 -21.20 43.24
C ARG A 13 11.88 -22.35 42.22
N GLU A 14 11.03 -23.33 42.43
CA GLU A 14 10.85 -24.47 41.52
C GLU A 14 10.46 -24.03 40.12
N GLY A 15 9.62 -23.00 40.00
CA GLY A 15 9.25 -22.39 38.70
C GLY A 15 10.36 -21.57 38.03
N LYS A 16 11.58 -21.47 38.58
CA LYS A 16 12.67 -20.67 38.05
C LYS A 16 13.10 -21.10 36.66
N ALA A 17 13.31 -22.40 36.46
CA ALA A 17 13.72 -22.98 35.18
C ALA A 17 12.66 -22.68 34.07
N ALA A 18 11.38 -23.01 34.35
CA ALA A 18 10.28 -22.75 33.43
C ALA A 18 10.07 -21.26 33.09
N ARG A 19 10.40 -20.34 34.02
CA ARG A 19 10.38 -18.90 33.74
C ARG A 19 11.55 -18.47 32.86
N GLN A 20 12.74 -19.03 33.08
CA GLN A 20 13.92 -18.77 32.25
C GLN A 20 13.71 -19.28 30.83
N GLU A 21 13.17 -20.48 30.68
CA GLU A 21 12.85 -21.08 29.38
C GLU A 21 11.82 -20.23 28.60
N ARG A 22 10.75 -19.78 29.29
CA ARG A 22 9.77 -18.87 28.69
C ARG A 22 10.39 -17.53 28.30
N ARG A 23 11.32 -17.00 29.08
CA ARG A 23 12.03 -15.76 28.79
C ARG A 23 12.93 -15.93 27.58
N ALA A 24 13.71 -17.00 27.50
CA ALA A 24 14.53 -17.32 26.34
C ALA A 24 13.69 -17.51 25.07
N ALA A 25 12.54 -18.17 25.18
CA ALA A 25 11.60 -18.31 24.05
C ALA A 25 10.95 -16.97 23.64
N ASP A 26 10.74 -16.04 24.57
CA ASP A 26 10.25 -14.71 24.25
C ASP A 26 11.36 -13.83 23.65
N ASP A 27 12.61 -13.98 24.08
CA ASP A 27 13.77 -13.27 23.50
C ASP A 27 14.05 -13.74 22.06
N ALA A 28 13.97 -15.04 21.80
CA ALA A 28 14.06 -15.59 20.44
C ALA A 28 12.93 -15.05 19.55
N LEU A 29 11.70 -15.05 20.03
CA LEU A 29 10.55 -14.49 19.30
C LEU A 29 10.73 -12.98 19.07
N ALA A 30 11.27 -12.24 20.05
CA ALA A 30 11.54 -10.82 19.92
C ALA A 30 12.57 -10.52 18.82
N HIS A 31 13.59 -11.37 18.69
CA HIS A 31 14.57 -11.27 17.61
C HIS A 31 13.90 -11.43 16.24
N GLU A 32 13.12 -12.50 16.03
CA GLU A 32 12.37 -12.72 14.78
C GLU A 32 11.44 -11.55 14.45
N ILE A 33 10.68 -11.07 15.44
CA ILE A 33 9.80 -9.90 15.29
C ILE A 33 10.62 -8.67 14.86
N THR A 34 11.79 -8.44 15.44
CA THR A 34 12.65 -7.30 15.11
C THR A 34 13.16 -7.38 13.67
N VAL A 35 13.62 -8.56 13.23
CA VAL A 35 14.05 -8.79 11.85
C VAL A 35 12.92 -8.50 10.87
N LEU A 36 11.72 -9.04 11.12
CA LEU A 36 10.54 -8.80 10.29
C LEU A 36 10.12 -7.32 10.27
N HIS A 37 10.22 -6.66 11.44
CA HIS A 37 9.88 -5.25 11.55
C HIS A 37 10.85 -4.37 10.76
N ILE A 38 12.16 -4.64 10.81
CA ILE A 38 13.17 -3.95 10.01
C ILE A 38 12.95 -4.21 8.51
N ALA A 39 12.75 -5.47 8.13
CA ALA A 39 12.50 -5.87 6.75
C ALA A 39 11.24 -5.21 6.15
N SER A 40 10.25 -4.89 6.99
CA SER A 40 9.04 -4.17 6.63
C SER A 40 9.18 -2.64 6.72
N ARG A 41 10.38 -2.11 6.68
CA ARG A 41 10.67 -0.66 6.82
C ARG A 41 10.16 -0.08 8.15
N ARG A 42 10.09 -0.88 9.19
CA ARG A 42 9.56 -0.53 10.52
C ARG A 42 8.10 -0.10 10.54
N THR A 43 7.31 -0.51 9.54
CA THR A 43 5.90 -0.09 9.40
C THR A 43 4.90 -1.13 9.90
N TYR A 44 5.30 -2.40 10.02
CA TYR A 44 4.38 -3.46 10.42
C TYR A 44 4.03 -3.43 11.90
N GLY A 45 2.72 -3.35 12.18
CA GLY A 45 2.18 -3.60 13.51
C GLY A 45 1.82 -5.09 13.72
N VAL A 46 1.31 -5.41 14.90
CA VAL A 46 0.97 -6.79 15.34
C VAL A 46 0.26 -7.65 14.29
N PRO A 47 -0.76 -7.17 13.55
CA PRO A 47 -1.46 -8.04 12.59
C PRO A 47 -0.59 -8.56 11.46
N ARG A 48 0.29 -7.69 10.91
CA ARG A 48 1.18 -8.06 9.81
C ARG A 48 2.38 -8.86 10.28
N ILE A 49 2.99 -8.50 11.41
CA ILE A 49 4.05 -9.31 12.05
C ILE A 49 3.56 -10.72 12.34
N HIS A 50 2.36 -10.88 12.92
CA HIS A 50 1.78 -12.19 13.17
C HIS A 50 1.54 -12.98 11.87
N ALA A 51 1.11 -12.31 10.80
CA ALA A 51 0.90 -12.94 9.50
C ALA A 51 2.23 -13.43 8.88
N GLU A 52 3.30 -12.63 8.96
CA GLU A 52 4.64 -13.03 8.49
C GLU A 52 5.19 -14.20 9.29
N LEU A 53 5.11 -14.17 10.61
CA LEU A 53 5.53 -15.29 11.47
C LEU A 53 4.83 -16.59 11.06
N ARG A 54 3.52 -16.53 10.77
CA ARG A 54 2.78 -17.71 10.30
C ARG A 54 3.24 -18.19 8.93
N ARG A 55 3.58 -17.29 8.01
CA ARG A 55 4.14 -17.64 6.69
C ARG A 55 5.50 -18.33 6.80
N LEU A 56 6.29 -17.96 7.81
CA LEU A 56 7.56 -18.62 8.14
C LEU A 56 7.38 -19.92 8.96
N GLY A 57 6.15 -20.35 9.20
CA GLY A 57 5.86 -21.60 9.92
C GLY A 57 5.74 -21.47 11.45
N HIS A 58 5.95 -20.27 12.01
CA HIS A 58 5.85 -20.07 13.46
C HIS A 58 4.40 -20.13 13.95
N ARG A 59 4.10 -21.07 14.83
CA ARG A 59 2.79 -21.22 15.50
C ARG A 59 2.77 -20.40 16.78
N VAL A 60 2.55 -19.12 16.69
CA VAL A 60 2.53 -18.19 17.84
C VAL A 60 1.16 -17.51 17.96
N ASN A 61 0.70 -17.32 19.20
CA ASN A 61 -0.56 -16.61 19.45
C ASN A 61 -0.38 -15.10 19.24
N ARG A 62 -1.34 -14.47 18.57
CA ARG A 62 -1.34 -13.01 18.30
C ARG A 62 -1.21 -12.17 19.58
N LYS A 63 -1.81 -12.62 20.71
CA LYS A 63 -1.67 -11.93 22.01
C LYS A 63 -0.23 -11.96 22.52
N ARG A 64 0.52 -13.08 22.30
CA ARG A 64 1.93 -13.17 22.65
C ARG A 64 2.78 -12.23 21.79
N VAL A 65 2.53 -12.18 20.47
CA VAL A 65 3.21 -11.22 19.57
C VAL A 65 2.97 -9.78 20.03
N ALA A 66 1.70 -9.42 20.35
CA ALA A 66 1.35 -8.07 20.81
C ALA A 66 2.06 -7.72 22.12
N ARG A 67 2.19 -8.67 23.08
CA ARG A 67 2.89 -8.46 24.33
C ARG A 67 4.38 -8.23 24.09
N VAL A 68 5.04 -9.12 23.34
CA VAL A 68 6.48 -9.01 23.04
C VAL A 68 6.80 -7.70 22.31
N MET A 69 6.01 -7.32 21.29
CA MET A 69 6.20 -6.04 20.59
C MET A 69 6.10 -4.85 21.53
N ARG A 70 5.13 -4.86 22.45
CA ARG A 70 4.97 -3.79 23.45
C ARG A 70 6.13 -3.73 24.43
N GLU A 71 6.61 -4.87 24.95
CA GLU A 71 7.73 -4.98 25.88
C GLU A 71 9.06 -4.50 25.24
N ARG A 72 9.19 -4.61 23.93
CA ARG A 72 10.37 -4.19 23.15
C ARG A 72 10.19 -2.84 22.45
N ASP A 73 9.11 -2.11 22.75
CA ASP A 73 8.74 -0.82 22.12
C ASP A 73 8.69 -0.85 20.58
N ILE A 74 8.34 -2.00 20.02
CA ILE A 74 8.17 -2.17 18.56
C ILE A 74 6.75 -1.75 18.19
N ARG A 75 6.62 -0.66 17.43
CA ARG A 75 5.33 -0.08 17.03
C ARG A 75 5.19 -0.04 15.52
N GLY A 76 4.01 -0.41 15.02
CA GLY A 76 3.66 -0.19 13.63
C GLY A 76 3.21 1.25 13.39
N VAL A 77 3.27 1.67 12.16
CA VAL A 77 2.88 3.02 11.74
C VAL A 77 1.36 3.12 11.59
N THR A 78 0.77 4.21 12.08
CA THR A 78 -0.66 4.51 11.98
C THR A 78 -0.88 5.67 11.03
N ARG A 79 -1.77 5.51 10.04
CA ARG A 79 -2.05 6.54 9.03
C ARG A 79 -2.64 7.81 9.64
N ARG A 80 -2.06 8.96 9.29
CA ARG A 80 -2.65 10.28 9.53
C ARG A 80 -3.52 10.66 8.33
N LYS A 81 -4.66 11.35 8.56
CA LYS A 81 -5.50 11.90 7.49
C LYS A 81 -4.81 13.11 6.87
N HIS A 82 -4.67 13.14 5.52
CA HIS A 82 -4.17 14.28 4.75
C HIS A 82 -5.29 14.93 3.94
N ARG A 83 -5.12 16.22 3.57
CA ARG A 83 -6.04 16.96 2.70
C ARG A 83 -5.66 16.76 1.25
N SER A 84 -6.65 16.67 0.34
CA SER A 84 -6.48 16.63 -1.11
C SER A 84 -5.96 17.96 -1.67
N LEU A 85 -5.16 17.91 -2.75
CA LEU A 85 -4.44 19.04 -3.31
C LEU A 85 -4.82 19.38 -4.77
N THR A 86 -5.67 18.56 -5.40
CA THR A 86 -6.09 18.76 -6.79
C THR A 86 -7.14 19.84 -6.96
N ARG A 87 -7.02 20.67 -8.02
CA ARG A 87 -8.01 21.69 -8.40
C ARG A 87 -8.73 21.23 -9.66
N PRO A 88 -10.08 21.13 -9.65
CA PRO A 88 -10.85 20.72 -10.82
C PRO A 88 -10.84 21.78 -11.92
N ASP A 89 -10.71 21.37 -13.17
CA ASP A 89 -10.98 22.21 -14.33
C ASP A 89 -12.50 22.41 -14.50
N LYS A 90 -12.96 23.64 -14.34
CA LYS A 90 -14.37 24.01 -14.43
C LYS A 90 -14.93 24.03 -15.86
N LYS A 91 -14.07 24.03 -16.90
CA LYS A 91 -14.47 24.19 -18.31
C LYS A 91 -14.57 22.86 -19.06
N ALA A 92 -13.88 21.82 -18.61
CA ALA A 92 -13.90 20.52 -19.28
C ALA A 92 -15.20 19.78 -18.98
N LYS A 93 -15.77 19.13 -20.01
CA LYS A 93 -16.88 18.15 -19.82
C LYS A 93 -16.27 16.85 -19.28
N PRO A 94 -16.47 16.52 -18.00
CA PRO A 94 -15.90 15.31 -17.43
C PRO A 94 -16.63 14.07 -17.93
N ALA A 95 -15.91 12.95 -17.98
CA ALA A 95 -16.49 11.62 -18.17
C ALA A 95 -17.48 11.28 -17.02
N PRO A 96 -18.43 10.39 -17.25
CA PRO A 96 -19.39 9.97 -16.23
C PRO A 96 -18.66 9.24 -15.09
N ASP A 97 -19.23 9.28 -13.87
CA ASP A 97 -18.77 8.46 -12.76
C ASP A 97 -19.29 7.02 -12.94
N LEU A 98 -18.41 6.11 -13.38
CA LEU A 98 -18.71 4.69 -13.59
C LEU A 98 -18.41 3.83 -12.36
N ILE A 99 -17.83 4.42 -11.31
CA ILE A 99 -17.47 3.70 -10.07
C ILE A 99 -18.53 3.90 -8.99
N GLY A 100 -19.11 5.10 -8.88
CA GLY A 100 -20.15 5.38 -7.89
C GLY A 100 -19.71 5.11 -6.45
N ARG A 101 -18.44 5.36 -6.11
CA ARG A 101 -17.77 5.02 -4.83
C ARG A 101 -17.60 3.52 -4.55
N ASP A 102 -17.91 2.65 -5.51
CA ASP A 102 -17.57 1.22 -5.39
C ASP A 102 -16.11 0.98 -5.80
N PHE A 103 -15.20 1.16 -4.84
CA PHE A 103 -13.77 0.87 -4.99
C PHE A 103 -13.45 -0.62 -4.83
N HIS A 104 -14.38 -1.46 -5.20
CA HIS A 104 -14.18 -2.90 -5.26
C HIS A 104 -14.22 -3.37 -6.71
N ALA A 105 -13.32 -4.28 -7.06
CA ALA A 105 -13.34 -4.98 -8.33
C ALA A 105 -13.30 -6.49 -8.06
N VAL A 106 -14.11 -7.23 -8.82
CA VAL A 106 -14.24 -8.70 -8.63
C VAL A 106 -13.03 -9.45 -9.16
N ARG A 107 -12.30 -8.87 -10.13
CA ARG A 107 -11.08 -9.44 -10.71
C ARG A 107 -10.11 -8.33 -11.13
N PRO A 108 -8.81 -8.66 -11.28
CA PRO A 108 -7.80 -7.71 -11.77
C PRO A 108 -8.13 -7.20 -13.18
N GLY A 109 -7.67 -5.99 -13.47
CA GLY A 109 -7.70 -5.41 -14.82
C GLY A 109 -9.04 -4.84 -15.29
N ILE A 110 -10.09 -4.83 -14.45
CA ILE A 110 -11.41 -4.28 -14.84
C ILE A 110 -11.68 -2.86 -14.34
N LYS A 111 -11.02 -2.45 -13.25
CA LYS A 111 -11.14 -1.10 -12.68
C LYS A 111 -9.79 -0.64 -12.14
N LEU A 112 -9.26 0.45 -12.66
CA LEU A 112 -8.10 1.15 -12.12
C LEU A 112 -8.52 2.48 -11.52
N VAL A 113 -7.77 2.93 -10.54
CA VAL A 113 -7.86 4.30 -10.00
C VAL A 113 -6.51 4.97 -10.12
N GLY A 114 -6.51 6.20 -10.63
CA GLY A 114 -5.30 7.00 -10.80
C GLY A 114 -5.36 8.30 -10.03
N ASP A 115 -4.17 8.80 -9.70
CA ASP A 115 -3.98 10.11 -9.07
C ASP A 115 -2.53 10.57 -9.26
N ILE A 116 -2.28 11.85 -9.01
CA ILE A 116 -0.96 12.48 -9.05
C ILE A 116 -0.60 12.94 -7.65
N THR A 117 0.65 12.70 -7.26
CA THR A 117 1.26 13.33 -6.09
C THR A 117 2.58 13.98 -6.46
N TYR A 118 3.16 14.73 -5.54
CA TYR A 118 4.49 15.31 -5.73
C TYR A 118 5.38 15.06 -4.51
N LEU A 119 6.68 14.99 -4.80
CA LEU A 119 7.75 14.77 -3.84
C LEU A 119 8.71 15.95 -3.90
N PRO A 120 9.09 16.54 -2.76
CA PRO A 120 10.01 17.68 -2.74
C PRO A 120 11.45 17.18 -2.95
N THR A 121 12.18 17.81 -3.87
CA THR A 121 13.62 17.62 -4.05
C THR A 121 14.34 18.98 -4.00
N ALA A 122 15.66 18.99 -3.79
CA ALA A 122 16.44 20.21 -3.84
C ALA A 122 16.43 20.84 -5.25
N GLU A 123 16.11 20.06 -6.29
CA GLU A 123 15.96 20.52 -7.68
C GLU A 123 14.52 20.97 -8.01
N GLY A 124 13.61 21.03 -7.04
CA GLY A 124 12.19 21.33 -7.22
C GLY A 124 11.31 20.07 -7.10
N TRP A 125 10.06 20.16 -7.54
CA TRP A 125 9.11 19.08 -7.43
C TRP A 125 9.40 17.93 -8.40
N LEU A 126 9.25 16.69 -7.91
CA LEU A 126 9.09 15.49 -8.73
C LEU A 126 7.62 15.06 -8.64
N TYR A 127 6.92 15.06 -9.76
CA TYR A 127 5.54 14.60 -9.85
C TYR A 127 5.51 13.10 -10.14
N LEU A 128 4.60 12.41 -9.50
CA LEU A 128 4.39 10.97 -9.64
C LEU A 128 2.90 10.72 -9.92
N ALA A 129 2.59 10.21 -11.10
CA ALA A 129 1.28 9.64 -11.43
C ALA A 129 1.32 8.13 -11.24
N CYS A 130 0.22 7.52 -10.79
CA CYS A 130 0.11 6.07 -10.75
C CYS A 130 -1.31 5.57 -11.03
N TRP A 131 -1.38 4.32 -11.50
CA TRP A 131 -2.61 3.54 -11.66
C TRP A 131 -2.59 2.34 -10.72
N LEU A 132 -3.62 2.27 -9.88
CA LEU A 132 -3.80 1.23 -8.88
C LEU A 132 -4.97 0.34 -9.28
N ASP A 133 -4.73 -0.96 -9.39
CA ASP A 133 -5.77 -1.95 -9.62
C ASP A 133 -6.66 -2.12 -8.38
N LEU A 134 -7.97 -2.01 -8.54
CA LEU A 134 -8.90 -2.03 -7.42
C LEU A 134 -9.15 -3.42 -6.84
N ALA A 135 -8.91 -4.50 -7.58
CA ALA A 135 -9.03 -5.87 -7.07
C ALA A 135 -7.81 -6.25 -6.23
N THR A 136 -6.62 -6.02 -6.76
CA THR A 136 -5.35 -6.45 -6.15
C THR A 136 -4.71 -5.40 -5.28
N ARG A 137 -5.01 -4.11 -5.53
CA ARG A 137 -4.30 -2.95 -5.00
C ARG A 137 -2.83 -2.89 -5.45
N GLU A 138 -2.51 -3.54 -6.52
CA GLU A 138 -1.21 -3.44 -7.18
C GLU A 138 -1.09 -2.12 -7.92
N VAL A 139 0.06 -1.46 -7.83
CA VAL A 139 0.41 -0.35 -8.71
C VAL A 139 0.85 -0.97 -10.03
N VAL A 140 -0.03 -0.89 -11.03
CA VAL A 140 0.18 -1.52 -12.34
C VAL A 140 0.89 -0.62 -13.34
N GLY A 141 0.83 0.70 -13.13
CA GLY A 141 1.56 1.67 -13.95
C GLY A 141 1.85 2.94 -13.17
N TYR A 142 2.98 3.57 -13.45
CA TYR A 142 3.36 4.85 -12.87
C TYR A 142 4.37 5.56 -13.77
N ALA A 143 4.40 6.88 -13.69
CA ALA A 143 5.39 7.71 -14.36
C ALA A 143 5.82 8.86 -13.43
N MET A 144 7.02 9.38 -13.66
CA MET A 144 7.58 10.47 -12.87
C MET A 144 8.18 11.56 -13.79
N ALA A 145 7.81 12.81 -13.55
CA ALA A 145 8.33 13.96 -14.31
C ALA A 145 8.59 15.16 -13.39
N ASP A 146 9.26 16.17 -13.92
CA ASP A 146 9.43 17.47 -13.27
C ASP A 146 8.26 18.43 -13.50
N HIS A 147 7.24 17.94 -14.17
CA HIS A 147 5.99 18.65 -14.49
C HIS A 147 4.77 17.74 -14.29
N HIS A 148 3.58 18.32 -14.19
CA HIS A 148 2.30 17.59 -14.07
C HIS A 148 1.39 17.85 -15.29
N ARG A 149 1.92 17.68 -16.51
CA ARG A 149 1.14 17.76 -17.75
C ARG A 149 0.45 16.42 -18.05
N ALA A 150 -0.45 16.45 -19.04
CA ALA A 150 -1.20 15.25 -19.45
C ALA A 150 -0.31 14.06 -19.85
N GLU A 151 0.87 14.31 -20.41
CA GLU A 151 1.87 13.30 -20.76
C GLU A 151 2.19 12.39 -19.56
N LEU A 152 2.31 12.96 -18.36
CA LEU A 152 2.63 12.20 -17.16
C LEU A 152 1.61 11.08 -16.85
N VAL A 153 0.33 11.38 -17.00
CA VAL A 153 -0.75 10.40 -16.74
C VAL A 153 -0.92 9.42 -17.89
N VAL A 154 -0.59 9.85 -19.12
CA VAL A 154 -0.55 8.99 -20.31
C VAL A 154 0.59 7.98 -20.18
N ASP A 155 1.81 8.41 -19.88
CA ASP A 155 2.97 7.53 -19.68
C ASP A 155 2.72 6.48 -18.59
N ALA A 156 2.10 6.90 -17.49
CA ALA A 156 1.69 5.98 -16.44
C ALA A 156 0.64 4.95 -16.92
N LEU A 157 -0.31 5.36 -17.78
CA LEU A 157 -1.31 4.49 -18.37
C LEU A 157 -0.68 3.53 -19.39
N ASP A 158 0.22 4.01 -20.22
CA ASP A 158 0.95 3.21 -21.19
C ASP A 158 1.79 2.12 -20.52
N MET A 159 2.45 2.44 -19.40
CA MET A 159 3.11 1.43 -18.59
C MET A 159 2.11 0.38 -18.06
N ALA A 160 0.95 0.81 -17.56
CA ALA A 160 -0.07 -0.12 -17.06
C ALA A 160 -0.58 -1.05 -18.16
N TYR A 161 -0.82 -0.51 -19.36
CA TYR A 161 -1.27 -1.27 -20.53
C TYR A 161 -0.19 -2.21 -21.05
N GLY A 162 1.05 -1.73 -21.18
CA GLY A 162 2.20 -2.47 -21.68
C GLY A 162 2.61 -3.66 -20.78
N ARG A 163 2.32 -3.59 -19.48
CA ARG A 163 2.50 -4.73 -18.56
C ARG A 163 1.51 -5.86 -18.80
N GLY A 164 0.45 -5.61 -19.55
CA GLY A 164 -0.63 -6.56 -19.79
C GLY A 164 -1.56 -6.73 -18.58
N GLY A 165 -2.64 -7.47 -18.80
CA GLY A 165 -3.60 -7.79 -17.75
C GLY A 165 -4.67 -6.73 -17.51
N LEU A 166 -4.79 -5.72 -18.38
CA LEU A 166 -5.98 -4.89 -18.48
C LEU A 166 -7.00 -5.56 -19.39
N GLU A 167 -8.22 -5.69 -18.91
CA GLU A 167 -9.34 -6.24 -19.68
C GLU A 167 -9.84 -5.22 -20.70
N PRO A 168 -10.34 -5.65 -21.87
CA PRO A 168 -11.04 -4.76 -22.78
C PRO A 168 -12.18 -4.03 -22.08
N GLY A 169 -12.25 -2.69 -22.25
CA GLY A 169 -13.23 -1.85 -21.56
C GLY A 169 -12.95 -1.63 -20.06
N CYS A 170 -11.72 -1.88 -19.58
CA CYS A 170 -11.30 -1.55 -18.22
C CYS A 170 -11.65 -0.10 -17.88
N VAL A 171 -12.23 0.11 -16.71
CA VAL A 171 -12.59 1.46 -16.22
C VAL A 171 -11.38 2.14 -15.63
N ILE A 172 -11.00 3.28 -16.18
CA ILE A 172 -9.88 4.14 -15.75
C ILE A 172 -10.46 5.33 -15.00
N HIS A 173 -10.44 5.28 -13.68
CA HIS A 173 -11.06 6.28 -12.82
C HIS A 173 -10.03 7.22 -12.20
N SER A 174 -10.34 8.52 -12.23
CA SER A 174 -9.52 9.58 -11.62
C SER A 174 -10.38 10.69 -11.05
N ASP A 175 -9.77 11.69 -10.45
CA ASP A 175 -10.41 12.95 -10.20
C ASP A 175 -10.61 13.74 -11.52
N ARG A 176 -11.08 15.00 -11.41
CA ARG A 176 -11.29 15.90 -12.54
C ARG A 176 -10.11 16.86 -12.75
N GLY A 177 -8.89 16.45 -12.44
CA GLY A 177 -7.71 17.22 -12.76
C GLY A 177 -7.61 17.52 -14.25
N SER A 178 -6.95 18.65 -14.60
CA SER A 178 -6.76 19.07 -15.99
C SER A 178 -6.06 18.02 -16.83
N GLU A 179 -5.15 17.27 -16.24
CA GLU A 179 -4.37 16.20 -16.84
C GLU A 179 -5.27 15.08 -17.33
N TYR A 180 -6.22 14.66 -16.49
CA TYR A 180 -7.18 13.60 -16.77
C TYR A 180 -8.34 14.01 -17.68
N THR A 181 -8.63 15.32 -17.77
CA THR A 181 -9.67 15.86 -18.65
C THR A 181 -9.11 16.38 -19.98
N SER A 182 -7.79 16.25 -20.21
CA SER A 182 -7.12 16.65 -21.45
C SER A 182 -7.58 15.86 -22.67
N ALA A 183 -7.46 16.43 -23.87
CA ALA A 183 -7.72 15.72 -25.12
C ALA A 183 -6.77 14.52 -25.25
N GLN A 184 -5.47 14.73 -25.03
CA GLN A 184 -4.43 13.70 -25.13
C GLN A 184 -4.76 12.45 -24.29
N PHE A 185 -5.21 12.63 -23.04
CA PHE A 185 -5.56 11.51 -22.19
C PHE A 185 -6.84 10.78 -22.65
N ARG A 186 -7.85 11.53 -23.11
CA ARG A 186 -9.09 10.94 -23.66
C ARG A 186 -8.82 10.13 -24.91
N ASP A 187 -8.04 10.71 -25.84
CA ASP A 187 -7.71 10.04 -27.10
C ASP A 187 -6.95 8.74 -26.82
N ARG A 188 -5.99 8.79 -25.87
CA ARG A 188 -5.23 7.59 -25.49
C ARG A 188 -6.10 6.50 -24.86
N ILE A 189 -7.05 6.85 -24.00
CA ILE A 189 -8.03 5.90 -23.43
C ILE A 189 -8.87 5.25 -24.56
N GLN A 190 -9.28 6.03 -25.54
CA GLN A 190 -10.05 5.53 -26.68
C GLN A 190 -9.22 4.59 -27.56
N GLU A 191 -7.99 4.95 -27.91
CA GLU A 191 -7.04 4.12 -28.66
C GLU A 191 -6.80 2.76 -28.00
N LEU A 192 -6.70 2.73 -26.67
CA LEU A 192 -6.49 1.52 -25.90
C LEU A 192 -7.77 0.72 -25.64
N GLY A 193 -8.94 1.16 -26.15
CA GLY A 193 -10.22 0.50 -25.93
C GLY A 193 -10.68 0.47 -24.47
N LEU A 194 -10.27 1.47 -23.67
CA LEU A 194 -10.58 1.59 -22.26
C LEU A 194 -11.76 2.56 -22.04
N ARG A 195 -12.26 2.64 -20.80
CA ARG A 195 -13.42 3.48 -20.43
C ARG A 195 -13.02 4.49 -19.38
N GLN A 196 -13.10 5.76 -19.72
CA GLN A 196 -12.84 6.83 -18.77
C GLN A 196 -13.96 7.00 -17.75
N SER A 197 -13.58 7.24 -16.50
CA SER A 197 -14.48 7.58 -15.40
C SER A 197 -13.89 8.70 -14.55
N CYS A 198 -14.70 9.69 -14.17
CA CYS A 198 -14.27 10.78 -13.31
C CYS A 198 -15.15 10.89 -12.08
N GLY A 199 -14.53 11.11 -10.92
CA GLY A 199 -15.23 11.40 -9.68
C GLY A 199 -16.09 12.66 -9.74
N ARG A 200 -16.93 12.89 -8.74
CA ARG A 200 -17.78 14.09 -8.64
C ARG A 200 -16.96 15.31 -8.23
N THR A 201 -17.39 16.49 -8.65
CA THR A 201 -16.73 17.74 -8.24
C THR A 201 -16.83 17.93 -6.73
N GLY A 202 -15.67 18.17 -6.08
CA GLY A 202 -15.61 18.55 -4.66
C GLY A 202 -15.73 17.40 -3.66
N SER A 203 -15.72 16.15 -4.09
CA SER A 203 -15.75 14.98 -3.20
C SER A 203 -14.39 14.31 -3.11
N CYS A 204 -13.71 14.48 -1.99
CA CYS A 204 -12.47 13.76 -1.67
C CYS A 204 -12.70 12.24 -1.48
N PHE A 205 -13.94 11.80 -1.32
CA PHE A 205 -14.26 10.38 -1.16
C PHE A 205 -14.25 9.60 -2.47
N ASP A 206 -14.24 10.28 -3.61
CA ASP A 206 -14.37 9.65 -4.92
C ASP A 206 -13.01 9.10 -5.42
N ASN A 207 -11.88 9.36 -4.72
CA ASN A 207 -10.55 8.79 -5.00
C ASN A 207 -9.88 8.16 -3.77
N ALA A 208 -10.66 7.70 -2.80
CA ALA A 208 -10.18 7.21 -1.50
C ALA A 208 -9.13 6.08 -1.60
N ALA A 209 -9.14 5.30 -2.69
CA ALA A 209 -8.18 4.22 -2.88
C ALA A 209 -6.78 4.75 -3.25
N ALA A 210 -6.69 5.74 -4.14
CA ALA A 210 -5.43 6.40 -4.50
C ALA A 210 -4.91 7.24 -3.33
N GLU A 211 -5.78 8.02 -2.65
CA GLU A 211 -5.41 8.76 -1.44
C GLU A 211 -4.81 7.84 -0.36
N SER A 212 -5.40 6.65 -0.19
CA SER A 212 -4.90 5.63 0.73
C SER A 212 -3.50 5.12 0.35
N PHE A 213 -3.21 5.01 -0.94
CA PHE A 213 -1.88 4.64 -1.45
C PHE A 213 -0.87 5.77 -1.22
N TRP A 214 -1.23 7.03 -1.53
CA TRP A 214 -0.34 8.18 -1.32
C TRP A 214 0.01 8.40 0.15
N ALA A 215 -0.97 8.28 1.03
CA ALA A 215 -0.72 8.35 2.46
C ALA A 215 0.30 7.30 2.90
N LEU A 216 0.17 6.07 2.36
CA LEU A 216 1.09 4.99 2.63
C LEU A 216 2.49 5.25 2.06
N LEU A 217 2.59 5.67 0.79
CA LEU A 217 3.86 6.02 0.17
C LEU A 217 4.61 7.05 1.02
N LYS A 218 3.97 8.20 1.29
CA LYS A 218 4.56 9.29 2.08
C LYS A 218 4.95 8.89 3.50
N GLU A 219 4.22 7.96 4.10
CA GLU A 219 4.52 7.44 5.43
C GLU A 219 5.73 6.50 5.42
N GLU A 220 5.90 5.70 4.38
CA GLU A 220 6.94 4.68 4.32
C GLU A 220 8.25 5.14 3.67
N ILE A 221 8.22 6.04 2.68
CA ILE A 221 9.44 6.64 2.10
C ILE A 221 9.81 7.96 2.78
N GLY A 222 8.91 8.51 3.61
CA GLY A 222 9.09 9.76 4.32
C GLY A 222 8.60 10.97 3.53
N THR A 223 8.57 12.12 4.22
CA THR A 223 8.20 13.43 3.67
C THR A 223 9.39 14.38 3.63
N ARG A 224 10.61 13.84 3.64
CA ARG A 224 11.86 14.59 3.54
C ARG A 224 12.00 15.24 2.16
N THR A 225 12.83 16.25 2.07
CA THR A 225 13.30 16.76 0.78
C THR A 225 14.46 15.88 0.30
N TRP A 226 14.34 15.30 -0.90
CA TRP A 226 15.41 14.51 -1.51
C TRP A 226 16.51 15.43 -2.08
N PRO A 227 17.79 14.97 -2.12
CA PRO A 227 18.87 15.78 -2.68
C PRO A 227 18.65 16.11 -4.16
N ASP A 228 18.10 15.18 -4.92
CA ASP A 228 17.85 15.32 -6.34
C ASP A 228 16.65 14.45 -6.79
N ARG A 229 16.20 14.66 -8.03
CA ARG A 229 15.10 13.89 -8.63
C ARG A 229 15.49 12.44 -8.94
N VAL A 230 16.76 12.18 -9.22
CA VAL A 230 17.25 10.82 -9.54
C VAL A 230 17.14 9.92 -8.31
N THR A 231 17.60 10.42 -7.16
CA THR A 231 17.48 9.71 -5.87
C THR A 231 16.02 9.47 -5.50
N ALA A 232 15.16 10.49 -5.67
CA ALA A 232 13.73 10.34 -5.40
C ALA A 232 13.08 9.30 -6.32
N ARG A 233 13.41 9.29 -7.61
CA ARG A 233 12.93 8.27 -8.58
C ARG A 233 13.35 6.85 -8.18
N ALA A 234 14.62 6.67 -7.81
CA ALA A 234 15.13 5.36 -7.38
C ALA A 234 14.41 4.84 -6.13
N GLU A 235 14.15 5.71 -5.15
CA GLU A 235 13.40 5.31 -3.94
C GLU A 235 11.94 4.98 -4.22
N VAL A 236 11.26 5.75 -5.05
CA VAL A 236 9.87 5.46 -5.48
C VAL A 236 9.83 4.13 -6.23
N PHE A 237 10.75 3.93 -7.17
CA PHE A 237 10.87 2.66 -7.89
C PHE A 237 11.06 1.48 -6.93
N ALA A 238 12.05 1.57 -6.05
CA ALA A 238 12.32 0.53 -5.07
C ALA A 238 11.12 0.29 -4.13
N PHE A 239 10.42 1.35 -3.75
CA PHE A 239 9.21 1.22 -2.94
C PHE A 239 8.10 0.48 -3.70
N ILE A 240 7.78 0.88 -4.92
CA ILE A 240 6.66 0.29 -5.69
C ILE A 240 6.99 -1.15 -6.10
N GLU A 241 8.13 -1.35 -6.78
CA GLU A 241 8.44 -2.62 -7.43
C GLU A 241 8.93 -3.70 -6.46
N THR A 242 9.78 -3.32 -5.52
CA THR A 242 10.42 -4.34 -4.66
C THR A 242 9.67 -4.54 -3.35
N PHE A 243 9.04 -3.51 -2.82
CA PHE A 243 8.39 -3.58 -1.51
C PHE A 243 6.87 -3.62 -1.60
N TYR A 244 6.22 -2.56 -2.13
CA TYR A 244 4.77 -2.44 -2.09
C TYR A 244 4.06 -3.57 -2.83
N ASN A 245 4.41 -3.81 -4.10
CA ASN A 245 3.75 -4.82 -4.92
C ASN A 245 4.09 -6.25 -4.47
N ARG A 246 5.35 -6.52 -4.06
CA ARG A 246 5.88 -7.89 -3.91
C ARG A 246 6.11 -8.35 -2.48
N ARG A 247 6.22 -7.46 -1.51
CA ARG A 247 6.53 -7.80 -0.11
C ARG A 247 5.50 -7.33 0.88
N ARG A 248 4.86 -6.19 0.59
CA ARG A 248 3.96 -5.57 1.55
C ARG A 248 2.65 -6.35 1.70
N LEU A 249 2.47 -6.98 2.85
CA LEU A 249 1.24 -7.71 3.16
C LEU A 249 0.04 -6.75 3.33
N ARG A 250 -1.05 -7.12 2.70
CA ARG A 250 -2.36 -6.50 2.83
C ARG A 250 -3.41 -7.54 3.17
N LYS A 251 -4.35 -7.21 4.06
CA LYS A 251 -5.47 -8.10 4.35
C LYS A 251 -6.47 -8.05 3.21
N HIS A 252 -6.61 -9.14 2.47
CA HIS A 252 -7.67 -9.34 1.50
C HIS A 252 -8.89 -9.98 2.17
N LYS A 253 -10.12 -9.67 1.70
CA LYS A 253 -11.35 -10.16 2.32
C LYS A 253 -11.47 -11.70 2.28
N ILE A 254 -11.06 -12.29 1.18
CA ILE A 254 -11.19 -13.73 0.88
C ILE A 254 -9.89 -14.46 1.22
N PHE A 255 -8.75 -13.98 0.73
CA PHE A 255 -7.48 -14.72 0.74
C PHE A 255 -6.61 -14.47 1.98
N GLY A 256 -7.06 -13.63 2.92
CA GLY A 256 -6.26 -13.30 4.11
C GLY A 256 -5.12 -12.32 3.80
N TYR A 257 -3.94 -12.52 4.39
CA TYR A 257 -2.80 -11.62 4.19
C TYR A 257 -1.96 -12.06 2.99
N LEU A 258 -2.04 -11.30 1.90
CA LEU A 258 -1.26 -11.46 0.67
C LEU A 258 -0.64 -10.14 0.25
N THR A 259 0.40 -10.21 -0.56
CA THR A 259 0.90 -9.04 -1.31
C THR A 259 -0.03 -8.72 -2.49
N PRO A 260 0.01 -7.51 -3.06
CA PRO A 260 -0.71 -7.21 -4.30
C PRO A 260 -0.43 -8.20 -5.43
N SER A 261 0.85 -8.52 -5.69
CA SER A 261 1.23 -9.48 -6.74
C SER A 261 0.72 -10.90 -6.46
N GLU A 262 0.80 -11.40 -5.22
CA GLU A 262 0.22 -12.70 -4.85
C GLU A 262 -1.31 -12.71 -5.01
N THR A 263 -1.97 -11.59 -4.71
CA THR A 263 -3.41 -11.46 -4.93
C THR A 263 -3.76 -11.58 -6.41
N ARG A 264 -2.97 -10.97 -7.31
CA ARG A 264 -3.12 -11.12 -8.77
C ARG A 264 -2.95 -12.58 -9.20
N GLN A 265 -1.90 -13.24 -8.75
CA GLN A 265 -1.65 -14.66 -9.06
C GLN A 265 -2.80 -15.56 -8.61
N ARG A 266 -3.36 -15.33 -7.43
CA ARG A 266 -4.52 -16.09 -6.94
C ARG A 266 -5.75 -15.93 -7.82
N HIS A 267 -6.01 -14.74 -8.33
CA HIS A 267 -7.10 -14.53 -9.29
C HIS A 267 -6.85 -15.24 -10.62
N GLN A 268 -5.62 -15.22 -11.13
CA GLN A 268 -5.25 -15.92 -12.37
C GLN A 268 -5.43 -17.44 -12.25
N HIS A 269 -4.97 -18.03 -11.15
CA HIS A 269 -5.16 -19.46 -10.89
C HIS A 269 -6.64 -19.85 -10.73
N ALA A 270 -7.45 -19.00 -10.10
CA ALA A 270 -8.89 -19.26 -9.95
C ALA A 270 -9.67 -19.13 -11.27
N LEU A 271 -9.14 -18.47 -12.29
CA LEU A 271 -9.73 -18.40 -13.64
C LEU A 271 -9.29 -19.57 -14.53
N ALA A 272 -8.18 -20.24 -14.19
CA ALA A 272 -7.63 -21.38 -14.94
C ALA A 272 -8.12 -22.73 -14.42
N ALA A 273 -8.81 -22.77 -13.27
CA ALA A 273 -9.39 -23.96 -12.66
C ALA A 273 -10.91 -24.03 -12.90
#